data_1e087dac8630e267fdb445bf568b11c4
#
_entry.id   1e087dac8630e267fdb445bf568b11c4
#
_cell.length_a   1.000
_cell.length_b   1.000
_cell.length_c   1.000
_cell.angle_alpha   90.00
_cell.angle_beta   90.00
_cell.angle_gamma   90.00
#
_symmetry.space_group_name_H-M   'P 1'
#
loop_
_entity.id
_entity.type
_entity.pdbx_description
1 polymer ?
#
loop_
_entity_poly.entity_id
_entity_poly.type
_entity_poly.pdbx_seq_one_letter_code
_entity_poly.pdbx_strand_id
1 'polypeptide(L)'
;MSRISFGKDNVQDTKGKIKMKKNYQLILDSEISNLNGRRAKLLLHSCCAPCSTYVLEYLSRFFDITVFYYNPNIYPKDEFFMRVNEQKRLIETMFPDSSVGFIDGKYDDDRFYEAVKGLEKLGEGSQRWYECVELRFKETAKRAAEGGFEYFTTTLSISPHKNSQVLNELGADIAEKYGIKYLFSDFKKKNGYKRSCELSAQFRIYRQNYCGCVFSKNEREIK
;
A
#
# COMPACT_ATOMS: atom_id res chain seq x y z
N MET A 1 4.36 23.83 -9.81
CA MET A 1 3.67 22.97 -8.82
C MET A 1 2.18 22.98 -9.13
N SER A 2 1.66 21.95 -9.79
CA SER A 2 0.25 21.85 -10.17
C SER A 2 -0.55 21.28 -9.00
N ARG A 3 -1.53 22.03 -8.51
CA ARG A 3 -2.48 21.59 -7.49
C ARG A 3 -3.40 20.50 -8.07
N ILE A 4 -3.41 19.31 -7.46
CA ILE A 4 -4.35 18.25 -7.78
C ILE A 4 -5.67 18.55 -7.05
N SER A 5 -6.77 18.67 -7.80
CA SER A 5 -8.11 18.87 -7.24
C SER A 5 -8.71 17.50 -6.88
N PHE A 6 -9.12 17.33 -5.63
CA PHE A 6 -9.76 16.12 -5.11
C PHE A 6 -11.28 16.21 -5.24
N GLY A 7 -11.87 15.70 -6.32
CA GLY A 7 -13.31 15.56 -6.52
C GLY A 7 -13.70 14.11 -6.76
N LYS A 8 -14.87 13.70 -6.24
CA LYS A 8 -15.49 12.41 -6.57
C LYS A 8 -15.86 12.44 -8.06
N ASP A 9 -15.41 11.41 -8.80
CA ASP A 9 -15.84 11.07 -10.16
C ASP A 9 -15.66 12.15 -11.26
N ASN A 10 -14.51 12.19 -11.84
CA ASN A 10 -13.96 12.88 -13.01
C ASN A 10 -12.81 13.82 -12.62
N VAL A 11 -11.59 13.30 -12.74
CA VAL A 11 -10.38 14.13 -12.66
C VAL A 11 -10.23 14.81 -14.02
N GLN A 12 -10.59 16.08 -14.11
CA GLN A 12 -10.20 16.92 -15.24
C GLN A 12 -8.78 17.45 -15.01
N ASP A 13 -7.93 17.31 -16.01
CA ASP A 13 -6.64 18.00 -16.00
C ASP A 13 -6.86 19.50 -16.23
N THR A 14 -5.82 20.32 -15.98
CA THR A 14 -5.82 21.77 -16.17
C THR A 14 -6.06 22.19 -17.64
N LYS A 15 -6.30 21.25 -18.56
CA LYS A 15 -6.59 21.43 -19.98
C LYS A 15 -7.93 20.83 -20.42
N GLY A 16 -8.81 20.44 -19.48
CA GLY A 16 -10.17 19.96 -19.79
C GLY A 16 -10.25 18.60 -20.49
N LYS A 17 -9.18 17.82 -20.58
CA LYS A 17 -9.21 16.49 -21.17
C LYS A 17 -9.75 15.45 -20.19
N ILE A 18 -10.78 14.72 -20.59
CA ILE A 18 -11.29 13.55 -19.86
C ILE A 18 -10.19 12.49 -19.84
N LYS A 19 -9.55 12.32 -18.68
CA LYS A 19 -8.55 11.25 -18.48
C LYS A 19 -9.31 9.93 -18.41
N MET A 20 -9.21 9.08 -19.41
CA MET A 20 -9.83 7.74 -19.39
C MET A 20 -9.34 6.98 -18.17
N LYS A 21 -10.26 6.42 -17.39
CA LYS A 21 -9.97 5.65 -16.18
C LYS A 21 -9.13 4.41 -16.55
N LYS A 22 -7.85 4.39 -16.19
CA LYS A 22 -6.96 3.26 -16.46
C LYS A 22 -7.42 2.02 -15.70
N ASN A 23 -7.45 0.87 -16.37
CA ASN A 23 -7.68 -0.41 -15.71
C ASN A 23 -6.35 -0.99 -15.22
N TYR A 24 -5.98 -0.69 -13.99
CA TYR A 24 -4.71 -1.13 -13.40
C TYR A 24 -4.62 -2.64 -13.21
N GLN A 25 -5.74 -3.37 -13.18
CA GLN A 25 -5.70 -4.83 -13.17
C GLN A 25 -5.20 -5.39 -14.50
N LEU A 26 -5.65 -4.82 -15.62
CA LEU A 26 -5.15 -5.26 -16.93
C LEU A 26 -3.66 -4.91 -17.12
N ILE A 27 -3.21 -3.78 -16.57
CA ILE A 27 -1.80 -3.42 -16.61
C ILE A 27 -0.99 -4.44 -15.79
N LEU A 28 -1.45 -4.82 -14.59
CA LEU A 28 -0.82 -5.85 -13.77
C LEU A 28 -0.76 -7.20 -14.50
N ASP A 29 -1.89 -7.62 -15.11
CA ASP A 29 -1.95 -8.89 -15.84
C ASP A 29 -0.97 -8.90 -17.04
N SER A 30 -0.84 -7.78 -17.75
CA SER A 30 0.16 -7.63 -18.83
C SER A 30 1.59 -7.70 -18.30
N GLU A 31 1.89 -7.03 -17.16
CA GLU A 31 3.23 -7.05 -16.57
C GLU A 31 3.61 -8.46 -16.12
N ILE A 32 2.68 -9.19 -15.49
CA ILE A 32 2.87 -10.60 -15.11
C ILE A 32 3.14 -11.47 -16.35
N SER A 33 2.39 -11.26 -17.44
CA SER A 33 2.57 -12.00 -18.70
C SER A 33 3.96 -11.75 -19.30
N ASN A 34 4.45 -10.51 -19.23
CA ASN A 34 5.76 -10.12 -19.73
C ASN A 34 6.94 -10.73 -18.95
N LEU A 35 6.70 -11.26 -17.75
CA LEU A 35 7.71 -12.01 -17.00
C LEU A 35 8.03 -13.36 -17.66
N ASN A 36 7.16 -13.89 -18.54
CA ASN A 36 7.38 -15.15 -19.25
C ASN A 36 7.77 -16.33 -18.35
N GLY A 37 7.12 -16.44 -17.18
CA GLY A 37 7.42 -17.47 -16.18
C GLY A 37 8.62 -17.18 -15.27
N ARG A 38 9.38 -16.11 -15.51
CA ARG A 38 10.44 -15.65 -14.61
C ARG A 38 9.82 -15.04 -13.36
N ARG A 39 10.44 -15.25 -12.22
CA ARG A 39 10.07 -14.57 -10.98
C ARG A 39 10.95 -13.34 -10.79
N ALA A 40 10.31 -12.19 -10.63
CA ALA A 40 11.01 -10.94 -10.36
C ALA A 40 11.00 -10.61 -8.87
N LYS A 41 12.04 -9.95 -8.36
CA LYS A 41 12.11 -9.51 -6.95
C LYS A 41 11.21 -8.31 -6.72
N LEU A 42 10.26 -8.46 -5.80
CA LEU A 42 9.26 -7.44 -5.45
C LEU A 42 9.36 -7.03 -3.99
N LEU A 43 9.52 -5.73 -3.73
CA LEU A 43 9.34 -5.16 -2.39
C LEU A 43 7.88 -4.71 -2.22
N LEU A 44 7.15 -5.38 -1.34
CA LEU A 44 5.73 -5.11 -1.08
C LEU A 44 5.56 -4.26 0.19
N HIS A 45 5.23 -2.99 0.05
CA HIS A 45 4.79 -2.18 1.18
C HIS A 45 3.48 -2.75 1.74
N SER A 46 3.49 -3.18 2.98
CA SER A 46 2.29 -3.63 3.69
C SER A 46 1.79 -2.59 4.68
N CYS A 47 0.53 -2.22 4.57
CA CYS A 47 -0.13 -1.34 5.53
C CYS A 47 -0.68 -2.09 6.76
N CYS A 48 -1.04 -3.35 6.62
CA CYS A 48 -1.55 -4.22 7.69
C CYS A 48 -1.73 -5.66 7.19
N ALA A 49 -1.78 -6.62 8.10
CA ALA A 49 -1.94 -8.03 7.79
C ALA A 49 -3.24 -8.35 7.01
N PRO A 50 -4.44 -7.83 7.37
CA PRO A 50 -5.64 -8.08 6.58
C PRO A 50 -5.52 -7.69 5.10
N CYS A 51 -4.88 -6.54 4.82
CA CYS A 51 -4.66 -6.09 3.45
C CYS A 51 -3.65 -6.95 2.70
N SER A 52 -2.73 -7.59 3.40
CA SER A 52 -1.67 -8.42 2.82
C SER A 52 -2.16 -9.81 2.42
N THR A 53 -3.21 -10.35 3.03
CA THR A 53 -3.66 -11.73 2.82
C THR A 53 -3.82 -12.09 1.34
N TYR A 54 -4.76 -11.43 0.66
CA TYR A 54 -5.01 -11.67 -0.77
C TYR A 54 -3.85 -11.24 -1.67
N VAL A 55 -3.21 -10.12 -1.35
CA VAL A 55 -2.10 -9.62 -2.16
C VAL A 55 -0.95 -10.60 -2.19
N LEU A 56 -0.63 -11.20 -1.04
CA LEU A 56 0.38 -12.26 -0.94
C LEU A 56 -0.08 -13.54 -1.65
N GLU A 57 -1.33 -14.00 -1.41
CA GLU A 57 -1.89 -15.18 -2.10
C GLU A 57 -1.84 -15.02 -3.63
N TYR A 58 -2.08 -13.81 -4.14
CA TYR A 58 -2.10 -13.54 -5.58
C TYR A 58 -0.69 -13.39 -6.17
N LEU A 59 0.15 -12.53 -5.59
CA LEU A 59 1.44 -12.16 -6.16
C LEU A 59 2.54 -13.20 -5.93
N SER A 60 2.49 -14.00 -4.85
CA SER A 60 3.49 -15.03 -4.56
C SER A 60 3.63 -16.10 -5.65
N ARG A 61 2.64 -16.22 -6.50
CA ARG A 61 2.67 -17.11 -7.66
C ARG A 61 3.60 -16.61 -8.79
N PHE A 62 3.93 -15.33 -8.80
CA PHE A 62 4.62 -14.68 -9.92
C PHE A 62 5.89 -13.95 -9.51
N PHE A 63 6.02 -13.58 -8.24
CA PHE A 63 7.13 -12.76 -7.73
C PHE A 63 7.80 -13.40 -6.54
N ASP A 64 9.12 -13.09 -6.39
CA ASP A 64 9.85 -13.32 -5.15
C ASP A 64 9.63 -12.11 -4.24
N ILE A 65 8.77 -12.28 -3.25
CA ILE A 65 8.25 -11.18 -2.44
C ILE A 65 9.04 -11.03 -1.16
N THR A 66 9.41 -9.78 -0.86
CA THR A 66 9.76 -9.35 0.49
C THR A 66 8.76 -8.29 0.94
N VAL A 67 8.11 -8.52 2.07
CA VAL A 67 7.22 -7.55 2.69
C VAL A 67 8.04 -6.50 3.44
N PHE A 68 7.81 -5.24 3.16
CA PHE A 68 8.36 -4.12 3.91
C PHE A 68 7.26 -3.46 4.73
N TYR A 69 7.39 -3.51 6.06
CA TYR A 69 6.40 -2.98 6.98
C TYR A 69 6.85 -1.61 7.53
N TYR A 70 6.63 -0.55 6.76
CA TYR A 70 6.96 0.83 7.16
C TYR A 70 5.68 1.67 7.26
N ASN A 71 5.21 1.89 8.49
CA ASN A 71 3.97 2.62 8.78
C ASN A 71 4.15 3.55 9.99
N PRO A 72 4.93 4.64 9.85
CA PRO A 72 5.21 5.58 10.94
C PRO A 72 3.97 6.33 11.42
N ASN A 73 2.89 6.24 10.66
CA ASN A 73 1.59 6.85 10.99
C ASN A 73 0.79 6.09 12.05
N ILE A 74 1.14 4.85 12.38
CA ILE A 74 0.31 4.03 13.29
C ILE A 74 0.44 4.56 14.73
N TYR A 75 -0.71 4.80 15.35
CA TYR A 75 -0.85 5.28 16.72
C TYR A 75 -1.91 4.44 17.48
N PRO A 76 -1.66 4.11 18.75
CA PRO A 76 -0.44 4.34 19.51
C PRO A 76 0.73 3.42 19.09
N LYS A 77 1.91 3.62 19.68
CA LYS A 77 3.12 2.84 19.38
C LYS A 77 2.92 1.34 19.60
N ASP A 78 2.20 0.95 20.64
CA ASP A 78 1.91 -0.47 20.92
C ASP A 78 1.08 -1.12 19.82
N GLU A 79 0.13 -0.36 19.22
CA GLU A 79 -0.63 -0.81 18.06
C GLU A 79 0.28 -1.07 16.84
N PHE A 80 1.33 -0.26 16.64
CA PHE A 80 2.31 -0.52 15.60
C PHE A 80 2.98 -1.88 15.80
N PHE A 81 3.52 -2.15 16.99
CA PHE A 81 4.21 -3.42 17.26
C PHE A 81 3.26 -4.62 17.20
N MET A 82 2.03 -4.47 17.69
CA MET A 82 1.01 -5.51 17.56
C MET A 82 0.76 -5.85 16.09
N ARG A 83 0.63 -4.84 15.23
CA ARG A 83 0.40 -5.06 13.78
C ARG A 83 1.63 -5.62 13.06
N VAL A 84 2.84 -5.26 13.48
CA VAL A 84 4.09 -5.88 12.98
C VAL A 84 4.09 -7.38 13.29
N ASN A 85 3.82 -7.75 14.54
CA ASN A 85 3.78 -9.16 14.96
C ASN A 85 2.69 -9.93 14.22
N GLU A 86 1.52 -9.32 14.03
CA GLU A 86 0.43 -9.93 13.25
C GLU A 86 0.79 -10.12 11.77
N GLN A 87 1.55 -9.18 11.19
CA GLN A 87 2.04 -9.33 9.83
C GLN A 87 3.05 -10.47 9.70
N LYS A 88 3.97 -10.63 10.66
CA LYS A 88 4.92 -11.75 10.70
C LYS A 88 4.19 -13.07 10.85
N ARG A 89 3.26 -13.17 11.81
CA ARG A 89 2.42 -14.36 12.01
C ARG A 89 1.65 -14.75 10.75
N LEU A 90 1.10 -13.78 10.02
CA LEU A 90 0.42 -14.03 8.76
C LEU A 90 1.38 -14.68 7.73
N ILE A 91 2.57 -14.11 7.56
CA ILE A 91 3.57 -14.62 6.60
C ILE A 91 3.96 -16.06 6.96
N GLU A 92 4.31 -16.31 8.22
CA GLU A 92 4.68 -17.64 8.72
C GLU A 92 3.54 -18.66 8.52
N THR A 93 2.29 -18.23 8.74
CA THR A 93 1.12 -19.11 8.56
C THR A 93 0.83 -19.44 7.08
N MET A 94 0.96 -18.43 6.19
CA MET A 94 0.67 -18.62 4.77
C MET A 94 1.84 -19.24 3.99
N PHE A 95 3.07 -19.03 4.45
CA PHE A 95 4.31 -19.41 3.76
C PHE A 95 5.29 -20.06 4.74
N PRO A 96 4.96 -21.27 5.26
CA PRO A 96 5.81 -21.96 6.24
C PRO A 96 7.17 -22.39 5.67
N ASP A 97 7.30 -22.41 4.34
CA ASP A 97 8.54 -22.68 3.60
C ASP A 97 9.47 -21.45 3.52
N SER A 98 9.13 -20.36 4.19
CA SER A 98 9.88 -19.09 4.18
C SER A 98 10.06 -18.47 2.79
N SER A 99 9.16 -18.78 1.85
CA SER A 99 9.22 -18.25 0.47
C SER A 99 8.89 -16.75 0.36
N VAL A 100 8.39 -16.13 1.44
CA VAL A 100 8.13 -14.69 1.54
C VAL A 100 9.00 -14.07 2.62
N GLY A 101 9.87 -13.13 2.21
CA GLY A 101 10.75 -12.40 3.13
C GLY A 101 10.01 -11.28 3.89
N PHE A 102 10.61 -10.81 4.98
CA PHE A 102 10.08 -9.71 5.78
C PHE A 102 11.19 -8.74 6.20
N ILE A 103 10.93 -7.44 6.05
CA ILE A 103 11.79 -6.36 6.53
C ILE A 103 10.98 -5.49 7.48
N ASP A 104 11.43 -5.38 8.74
CA ASP A 104 10.90 -4.44 9.69
C ASP A 104 11.22 -3.00 9.26
N GLY A 105 10.19 -2.17 9.10
CA GLY A 105 10.35 -0.73 9.01
C GLY A 105 10.53 -0.11 10.40
N LYS A 106 11.38 0.89 10.49
CA LYS A 106 11.56 1.65 11.73
C LYS A 106 10.24 2.33 12.11
N TYR A 107 9.87 2.28 13.39
CA TYR A 107 8.85 3.15 13.94
C TYR A 107 9.43 4.56 14.11
N ASP A 108 8.97 5.48 13.30
CA ASP A 108 9.55 6.81 13.10
C ASP A 108 8.39 7.82 12.94
N ASP A 109 7.59 7.94 13.99
CA ASP A 109 6.37 8.75 13.98
C ASP A 109 6.65 10.25 13.86
N ASP A 110 7.80 10.73 14.30
CA ASP A 110 8.23 12.12 14.09
C ASP A 110 8.20 12.50 12.60
N ARG A 111 8.66 11.61 11.72
CA ARG A 111 8.61 11.83 10.26
C ARG A 111 7.18 11.92 9.72
N PHE A 112 6.27 11.15 10.31
CA PHE A 112 4.86 11.23 9.93
C PHE A 112 4.26 12.56 10.36
N TYR A 113 4.48 12.98 11.62
CA TYR A 113 3.94 14.24 12.12
C TYR A 113 4.52 15.44 11.37
N GLU A 114 5.81 15.43 11.03
CA GLU A 114 6.41 16.49 10.20
C GLU A 114 5.80 16.52 8.79
N ALA A 115 5.58 15.36 8.15
CA ALA A 115 5.01 15.28 6.81
C ALA A 115 3.57 15.81 6.75
N VAL A 116 2.79 15.70 7.84
CA VAL A 116 1.38 16.13 7.88
C VAL A 116 1.14 17.41 8.65
N LYS A 117 2.21 18.12 9.03
CA LYS A 117 2.15 19.36 9.79
C LYS A 117 1.30 20.42 9.09
N GLY A 118 0.34 20.97 9.82
CA GLY A 118 -0.63 21.95 9.29
C GLY A 118 -1.79 21.34 8.50
N LEU A 119 -1.83 20.00 8.37
CA LEU A 119 -2.87 19.27 7.65
C LEU A 119 -3.76 18.41 8.57
N GLU A 120 -3.58 18.52 9.90
CA GLU A 120 -4.15 17.62 10.92
C GLU A 120 -5.67 17.54 10.87
N LYS A 121 -6.33 18.65 10.52
CA LYS A 121 -7.79 18.76 10.45
C LYS A 121 -8.40 18.19 9.16
N LEU A 122 -7.57 17.81 8.20
CA LEU A 122 -8.05 17.27 6.93
C LEU A 122 -8.36 15.77 7.08
N GLY A 123 -9.48 15.32 6.48
CA GLY A 123 -9.97 13.94 6.57
C GLY A 123 -9.27 12.95 5.62
N GLU A 124 -9.81 11.76 5.58
CA GLU A 124 -9.40 10.69 4.65
C GLU A 124 -9.55 11.13 3.18
N GLY A 125 -8.59 10.78 2.33
CA GLY A 125 -8.57 11.16 0.90
C GLY A 125 -8.13 12.60 0.61
N SER A 126 -7.74 13.36 1.64
CA SER A 126 -7.24 14.74 1.53
C SER A 126 -5.73 14.81 1.31
N GLN A 127 -5.18 16.05 1.31
CA GLN A 127 -3.73 16.27 1.25
C GLN A 127 -2.98 15.57 2.39
N ARG A 128 -3.54 15.56 3.62
CA ARG A 128 -2.95 14.82 4.75
C ARG A 128 -2.76 13.33 4.43
N TRP A 129 -3.77 12.71 3.83
CA TRP A 129 -3.67 11.32 3.41
C TRP A 129 -2.61 11.13 2.33
N TYR A 130 -2.53 12.05 1.36
CA TYR A 130 -1.55 12.02 0.28
C TYR A 130 -0.12 12.05 0.83
N GLU A 131 0.20 13.02 1.70
CA GLU A 131 1.53 13.14 2.33
C GLU A 131 1.90 11.88 3.13
N CYS A 132 0.93 11.33 3.86
CA CYS A 132 1.11 10.08 4.59
C CYS A 132 1.46 8.89 3.67
N VAL A 133 0.83 8.79 2.50
CA VAL A 133 1.13 7.73 1.52
C VAL A 133 2.46 8.00 0.84
N GLU A 134 2.72 9.23 0.45
CA GLU A 134 3.96 9.65 -0.21
C GLU A 134 5.19 9.33 0.64
N LEU A 135 5.15 9.65 1.95
CA LEU A 135 6.21 9.32 2.89
C LEU A 135 6.57 7.83 2.87
N ARG A 136 5.54 6.97 2.92
CA ARG A 136 5.72 5.51 2.94
C ARG A 136 6.22 4.97 1.60
N PHE A 137 5.74 5.53 0.50
CA PHE A 137 6.17 5.12 -0.84
C PHE A 137 7.61 5.54 -1.13
N LYS A 138 8.03 6.76 -0.73
CA LYS A 138 9.42 7.21 -0.86
C LYS A 138 10.38 6.28 -0.13
N GLU A 139 10.06 5.90 1.11
CA GLU A 139 10.90 4.98 1.88
C GLU A 139 10.92 3.58 1.25
N THR A 140 9.77 3.11 0.73
CA THR A 140 9.68 1.80 0.06
C THR A 140 10.48 1.79 -1.24
N ALA A 141 10.35 2.82 -2.07
CA ALA A 141 11.09 2.93 -3.34
C ALA A 141 12.60 3.02 -3.12
N LYS A 142 13.02 3.83 -2.15
CA LYS A 142 14.41 3.94 -1.74
C LYS A 142 14.97 2.58 -1.33
N ARG A 143 14.26 1.88 -0.43
CA ARG A 143 14.66 0.57 0.07
C ARG A 143 14.68 -0.48 -1.04
N ALA A 144 13.75 -0.40 -2.00
CA ALA A 144 13.73 -1.30 -3.15
C ALA A 144 14.93 -1.09 -4.07
N ALA A 145 15.26 0.16 -4.39
CA ALA A 145 16.41 0.49 -5.23
C ALA A 145 17.74 0.04 -4.58
N GLU A 146 17.92 0.36 -3.28
CA GLU A 146 19.13 -0.04 -2.52
C GLU A 146 19.23 -1.56 -2.31
N GLY A 147 18.10 -2.26 -2.20
CA GLY A 147 18.03 -3.70 -1.94
C GLY A 147 18.09 -4.60 -3.18
N GLY A 148 18.24 -4.03 -4.38
CA GLY A 148 18.31 -4.78 -5.64
C GLY A 148 16.99 -5.47 -6.02
N PHE A 149 15.84 -4.87 -5.63
CA PHE A 149 14.53 -5.27 -6.11
C PHE A 149 14.29 -4.72 -7.53
N GLU A 150 13.44 -5.41 -8.30
CA GLU A 150 13.06 -4.95 -9.64
C GLU A 150 11.80 -4.09 -9.59
N TYR A 151 10.94 -4.37 -8.61
CA TYR A 151 9.66 -3.68 -8.44
C TYR A 151 9.41 -3.33 -6.98
N PHE A 152 8.62 -2.28 -6.78
CA PHE A 152 7.88 -2.11 -5.53
C PHE A 152 6.39 -1.88 -5.79
N THR A 153 5.55 -2.18 -4.82
CA THR A 153 4.11 -1.89 -4.82
C THR A 153 3.56 -1.81 -3.40
N THR A 154 2.25 -1.69 -3.25
CA THR A 154 1.59 -1.54 -1.95
C THR A 154 0.34 -2.38 -1.83
N THR A 155 0.02 -2.82 -0.62
CA THR A 155 -1.26 -3.46 -0.30
C THR A 155 -2.42 -2.46 -0.18
N LEU A 156 -2.16 -1.14 -0.19
CA LEU A 156 -3.20 -0.11 0.00
C LEU A 156 -4.31 -0.17 -1.05
N SER A 157 -4.00 -0.58 -2.29
CA SER A 157 -4.97 -0.60 -3.39
C SER A 157 -6.09 -1.64 -3.22
N ILE A 158 -6.00 -2.55 -2.23
CA ILE A 158 -7.07 -3.51 -1.91
C ILE A 158 -8.24 -2.87 -1.16
N SER A 159 -7.98 -1.79 -0.42
CA SER A 159 -9.00 -1.15 0.40
C SER A 159 -10.06 -0.46 -0.49
N PRO A 160 -11.36 -0.68 -0.25
CA PRO A 160 -12.43 0.01 -0.97
C PRO A 160 -12.44 1.53 -0.71
N HIS A 161 -11.85 1.97 0.40
CA HIS A 161 -11.76 3.38 0.78
C HIS A 161 -10.57 4.11 0.15
N LYS A 162 -9.71 3.41 -0.61
CA LYS A 162 -8.51 4.00 -1.22
C LYS A 162 -8.66 4.12 -2.73
N ASN A 163 -8.35 5.31 -3.25
CA ASN A 163 -8.36 5.56 -4.69
C ASN A 163 -7.12 4.92 -5.35
N SER A 164 -7.34 3.82 -6.10
CA SER A 164 -6.24 3.11 -6.77
C SER A 164 -5.56 3.96 -7.85
N GLN A 165 -6.27 4.89 -8.50
CA GLN A 165 -5.66 5.77 -9.49
C GLN A 165 -4.61 6.68 -8.85
N VAL A 166 -4.96 7.35 -7.73
CA VAL A 166 -4.03 8.22 -7.00
C VAL A 166 -2.82 7.43 -6.49
N LEU A 167 -3.05 6.22 -5.94
CA LEU A 167 -1.96 5.36 -5.46
C LEU A 167 -1.00 4.98 -6.60
N ASN A 168 -1.53 4.61 -7.76
CA ASN A 168 -0.71 4.20 -8.89
C ASN A 168 0.03 5.37 -9.55
N GLU A 169 -0.60 6.53 -9.68
CA GLU A 169 0.05 7.75 -10.19
C GLU A 169 1.19 8.17 -9.26
N LEU A 170 0.93 8.25 -7.95
CA LEU A 170 1.97 8.57 -6.96
C LEU A 170 3.11 7.55 -6.95
N GLY A 171 2.77 6.25 -7.03
CA GLY A 171 3.76 5.18 -7.08
C GLY A 171 4.67 5.28 -8.31
N ALA A 172 4.11 5.61 -9.47
CA ALA A 172 4.86 5.80 -10.71
C ALA A 172 5.80 7.01 -10.64
N ASP A 173 5.30 8.15 -10.14
CA ASP A 173 6.09 9.39 -10.01
C ASP A 173 7.28 9.20 -9.05
N ILE A 174 7.08 8.42 -7.99
CA ILE A 174 8.16 8.08 -7.03
C ILE A 174 9.12 7.08 -7.64
N ALA A 175 8.62 6.05 -8.34
CA ALA A 175 9.43 5.03 -9.00
C ALA A 175 10.45 5.66 -9.97
N GLU A 176 10.02 6.64 -10.77
CA GLU A 176 10.88 7.36 -11.69
C GLU A 176 12.03 8.07 -10.96
N LYS A 177 11.74 8.72 -9.82
CA LYS A 177 12.76 9.45 -9.02
C LYS A 177 13.82 8.55 -8.42
N TYR A 178 13.47 7.29 -8.10
CA TYR A 178 14.39 6.33 -7.46
C TYR A 178 14.96 5.31 -8.44
N GLY A 179 14.63 5.39 -9.74
CA GLY A 179 15.12 4.46 -10.77
C GLY A 179 14.66 3.01 -10.56
N ILE A 180 13.46 2.81 -9.99
CA ILE A 180 12.86 1.52 -9.70
C ILE A 180 11.52 1.40 -10.42
N LYS A 181 11.03 0.20 -10.75
CA LYS A 181 9.70 0.02 -11.33
C LYS A 181 8.62 -0.01 -10.27
N TYR A 182 7.49 0.66 -10.53
CA TYR A 182 6.27 0.50 -9.74
C TYR A 182 5.37 -0.56 -10.36
N LEU A 183 4.98 -1.58 -9.61
CA LEU A 183 4.02 -2.58 -10.06
C LEU A 183 2.61 -2.04 -9.89
N PHE A 184 2.01 -1.58 -10.97
CA PHE A 184 0.65 -1.06 -11.00
C PHE A 184 -0.36 -2.10 -10.54
N SER A 185 -1.36 -1.71 -9.74
CA SER A 185 -2.32 -2.65 -9.18
C SER A 185 -3.65 -2.02 -8.78
N ASP A 186 -4.72 -2.77 -8.88
CA ASP A 186 -5.99 -2.52 -8.20
C ASP A 186 -6.50 -3.83 -7.60
N PHE A 187 -5.96 -4.18 -6.44
CA PHE A 187 -6.25 -5.45 -5.77
C PHE A 187 -7.70 -5.59 -5.29
N LYS A 188 -8.56 -4.56 -5.43
CA LYS A 188 -10.01 -4.70 -5.26
C LYS A 188 -10.66 -5.52 -6.36
N LYS A 189 -10.06 -5.50 -7.55
CA LYS A 189 -10.53 -6.26 -8.71
C LYS A 189 -10.44 -7.76 -8.47
N LYS A 190 -11.08 -8.56 -9.33
CA LYS A 190 -11.14 -10.03 -9.19
C LYS A 190 -11.63 -10.50 -7.82
N ASN A 191 -12.56 -9.74 -7.19
CA ASN A 191 -13.08 -10.00 -5.85
C ASN A 191 -12.01 -9.99 -4.73
N GLY A 192 -10.86 -9.33 -4.94
CA GLY A 192 -9.73 -9.39 -4.03
C GLY A 192 -10.05 -8.87 -2.63
N TYR A 193 -10.86 -7.81 -2.48
CA TYR A 193 -11.29 -7.36 -1.16
C TYR A 193 -12.14 -8.41 -0.43
N LYS A 194 -13.11 -9.02 -1.11
CA LYS A 194 -13.91 -10.11 -0.54
C LYS A 194 -13.00 -11.27 -0.10
N ARG A 195 -12.09 -11.68 -0.98
CA ARG A 195 -11.13 -12.75 -0.67
C ARG A 195 -10.23 -12.38 0.52
N SER A 196 -9.80 -11.14 0.66
CA SER A 196 -9.03 -10.70 1.83
C SER A 196 -9.81 -10.80 3.15
N CYS A 197 -11.13 -10.58 3.10
CA CYS A 197 -11.98 -10.77 4.27
C CYS A 197 -12.11 -12.27 4.64
N GLU A 198 -12.30 -13.14 3.65
CA GLU A 198 -12.36 -14.59 3.84
C GLU A 198 -11.04 -15.13 4.44
N LEU A 199 -9.90 -14.75 3.85
CA LEU A 199 -8.57 -15.15 4.36
C LEU A 199 -8.29 -14.61 5.76
N SER A 200 -8.69 -13.38 6.04
CA SER A 200 -8.54 -12.80 7.38
C SER A 200 -9.35 -13.58 8.43
N ALA A 201 -10.55 -14.04 8.09
CA ALA A 201 -11.35 -14.87 8.96
C ALA A 201 -10.73 -16.27 9.12
N GLN A 202 -10.31 -16.90 8.01
CA GLN A 202 -9.67 -18.21 7.99
C GLN A 202 -8.42 -18.27 8.90
N PHE A 203 -7.56 -17.26 8.81
CA PHE A 203 -6.31 -17.17 9.58
C PHE A 203 -6.48 -16.44 10.91
N ARG A 204 -7.70 -16.04 11.28
CA ARG A 204 -8.03 -15.31 12.52
C ARG A 204 -7.15 -14.06 12.67
N ILE A 205 -7.01 -13.27 11.57
CA ILE A 205 -6.18 -12.08 11.54
C ILE A 205 -6.87 -10.92 12.25
N TYR A 206 -6.14 -10.24 13.13
CA TYR A 206 -6.61 -9.01 13.76
C TYR A 206 -6.97 -7.96 12.71
N ARG A 207 -8.21 -7.48 12.75
CA ARG A 207 -8.70 -6.43 11.86
C ARG A 207 -9.00 -5.17 12.65
N GLN A 208 -8.16 -4.17 12.44
CA GLN A 208 -8.38 -2.84 13.00
C GLN A 208 -9.58 -2.13 12.35
N ASN A 209 -10.22 -1.25 13.10
CA ASN A 209 -11.37 -0.46 12.65
C ASN A 209 -11.01 0.95 12.15
N TYR A 210 -9.72 1.35 12.17
CA TYR A 210 -9.23 2.65 11.69
C TYR A 210 -7.98 2.48 10.82
N CYS A 211 -7.64 3.52 10.03
CA CYS A 211 -6.54 3.45 9.05
C CYS A 211 -5.16 3.29 9.72
N GLY A 212 -5.00 3.79 10.94
CA GLY A 212 -3.77 3.64 11.74
C GLY A 212 -3.33 4.93 12.44
N CYS A 213 -3.48 6.11 11.84
CA CYS A 213 -3.04 7.35 12.47
C CYS A 213 -4.01 7.85 13.56
N VAL A 214 -3.49 8.67 14.47
CA VAL A 214 -4.27 9.29 15.55
C VAL A 214 -5.51 10.01 15.03
N PHE A 215 -5.40 10.69 13.89
CA PHE A 215 -6.51 11.44 13.30
C PHE A 215 -7.64 10.51 12.84
N SER A 216 -7.31 9.40 12.18
CA SER A 216 -8.31 8.42 11.74
C SER A 216 -8.93 7.64 12.90
N LYS A 217 -8.20 7.50 14.03
CA LYS A 217 -8.72 6.93 15.26
C LYS A 217 -9.77 7.87 15.86
N ASN A 218 -9.42 9.13 16.05
CA ASN A 218 -10.33 10.15 16.62
C ASN A 218 -11.60 10.33 15.76
N GLU A 219 -11.49 10.31 14.43
CA GLU A 219 -12.65 10.37 13.51
C GLU A 219 -13.63 9.20 13.71
N ARG A 220 -13.17 8.06 14.23
CA ARG A 220 -14.00 6.88 14.53
C ARG A 220 -14.63 6.91 15.90
N GLU A 221 -13.97 7.51 16.89
CA GLU A 221 -14.46 7.63 18.26
C GLU A 221 -15.58 8.66 18.38
N ILE A 222 -15.68 9.61 17.43
CA ILE A 222 -16.71 10.66 17.39
C ILE A 222 -18.00 10.17 16.68
N LYS A 223 -17.98 9.03 15.99
CA LYS A 223 -19.11 8.41 15.29
C LYS A 223 -19.74 7.30 16.11
#